data_301d653ab95403a69375c3f22d47a766
#
_entry.id   301d653ab95403a69375c3f22d47a766
#
_cell.length_a   1.000
_cell.length_b   1.000
_cell.length_c   1.000
_cell.angle_alpha   90.00
_cell.angle_beta   90.00
_cell.angle_gamma   90.00
#
_symmetry.space_group_name_H-M   'P 1'
#
loop_
_entity.id
_entity.type
_entity.pdbx_description
1 polymer ?
#
loop_
_entity_poly.entity_id
_entity_poly.type
_entity_poly.pdbx_seq_one_letter_code
_entity_poly.pdbx_strand_id
1 'polypeptide(L)'
;MQNASLDAGLAAPPQEVNGYGWKALAGSAVGYAMDGFDLLILGFMLPAISKDLGLTPGQAGALVTWTLVGAVAGGIIFGALSDRFGRVRVLTWTIVLFAVFTGMCAFAQGYWDLLVYRTIAGIGLGGEFGIGMALAAEAWPARYRARVSSYVALGWQVGVLGAALLTPLLLPLIGWRGMFLVGVIPAFVAWFIRNRLHEPEVFVRRERQAGARGQSLAQSFRLLVKDRATAKVSAGIVVLTSVQNFGYYGIMIWMPAYLSNKLGFNLTKSALWTAVTIIGMMVGIWIFGQLADRVGRKPSFLLFQAGAAVMVLVYSQLTDATAMLWAGALMGLFVNGMMGGFGALMSEAYPTEARATAQNVLFNLGRAVGGFGPVVIGALAAQHSFQVAIALLASIYVIDMVATAALVPELRGKALN
;
A
#
# COMPACT_ATOMS: atom_id res chain seq x y z
N MET A 1 -3.75 -51.54 2.27
CA MET A 1 -4.86 -50.76 2.91
C MET A 1 -4.33 -49.97 4.11
N GLN A 2 -3.35 -49.08 3.95
CA GLN A 2 -2.74 -48.29 5.06
C GLN A 2 -2.48 -46.82 4.70
N ASN A 3 -2.91 -46.32 3.53
CA ASN A 3 -2.70 -44.93 3.12
C ASN A 3 -3.95 -44.03 3.17
N ALA A 4 -5.09 -44.54 3.69
CA ALA A 4 -6.34 -43.77 3.71
C ALA A 4 -6.60 -43.02 5.05
N SER A 5 -5.73 -43.14 6.06
CA SER A 5 -5.95 -42.54 7.38
C SER A 5 -5.13 -41.30 7.71
N LEU A 6 -4.26 -40.84 6.80
CA LEU A 6 -3.41 -39.64 7.03
C LEU A 6 -4.07 -38.34 6.53
N ASP A 7 -5.12 -38.40 5.68
CA ASP A 7 -5.81 -37.22 5.13
C ASP A 7 -6.99 -36.72 5.99
N ALA A 8 -7.40 -37.45 7.02
CA ALA A 8 -8.59 -37.14 7.81
C ALA A 8 -8.39 -36.00 8.87
N GLY A 9 -7.19 -35.41 8.97
CA GLY A 9 -6.88 -34.35 9.94
C GLY A 9 -6.67 -32.95 9.37
N LEU A 10 -6.74 -32.79 8.06
CA LEU A 10 -6.57 -31.51 7.40
C LEU A 10 -7.91 -30.78 7.38
N ALA A 11 -8.20 -29.91 8.35
CA ALA A 11 -9.36 -29.04 8.26
C ALA A 11 -9.32 -28.31 6.93
N ALA A 12 -10.39 -28.40 6.14
CA ALA A 12 -10.53 -27.67 4.88
C ALA A 12 -10.30 -26.15 5.11
N PRO A 13 -9.79 -25.41 4.12
CA PRO A 13 -9.70 -23.96 4.22
C PRO A 13 -11.08 -23.40 4.62
N PRO A 14 -11.11 -22.27 5.36
CA PRO A 14 -12.38 -21.74 5.88
C PRO A 14 -13.39 -21.57 4.72
N GLN A 15 -14.55 -22.18 4.86
CA GLN A 15 -15.63 -22.09 3.86
C GLN A 15 -16.45 -20.82 4.05
N GLU A 16 -16.48 -20.28 5.26
CA GLU A 16 -17.16 -19.05 5.66
C GLU A 16 -16.24 -18.13 6.43
N VAL A 17 -16.54 -16.83 6.38
CA VAL A 17 -15.80 -15.81 7.16
C VAL A 17 -16.18 -15.94 8.63
N ASN A 18 -15.21 -16.24 9.46
CA ASN A 18 -15.39 -16.38 10.91
C ASN A 18 -14.92 -15.13 11.68
N GLY A 19 -15.11 -15.12 12.99
CA GLY A 19 -14.69 -14.01 13.85
C GLY A 19 -13.19 -13.75 13.84
N TYR A 20 -12.35 -14.76 13.57
CA TYR A 20 -10.92 -14.61 13.39
C TYR A 20 -10.60 -13.82 12.10
N GLY A 21 -11.27 -14.16 10.99
CA GLY A 21 -11.10 -13.47 9.72
C GLY A 21 -11.40 -11.96 9.82
N TRP A 22 -12.45 -11.58 10.54
CA TRP A 22 -12.76 -10.16 10.77
C TRP A 22 -11.73 -9.44 11.64
N LYS A 23 -11.18 -10.10 12.66
CA LYS A 23 -10.10 -9.55 13.50
C LYS A 23 -8.80 -9.39 12.69
N ALA A 24 -8.47 -10.37 11.86
CA ALA A 24 -7.31 -10.32 10.98
C ALA A 24 -7.43 -9.16 9.97
N LEU A 25 -8.62 -8.99 9.36
CA LEU A 25 -8.91 -7.85 8.50
C LEU A 25 -8.75 -6.53 9.24
N ALA A 26 -9.38 -6.38 10.41
CA ALA A 26 -9.32 -5.15 11.19
C ALA A 26 -7.88 -4.80 11.59
N GLY A 27 -7.11 -5.77 12.09
CA GLY A 27 -5.70 -5.58 12.46
C GLY A 27 -4.82 -5.19 11.28
N SER A 28 -5.05 -5.78 10.11
CA SER A 28 -4.32 -5.44 8.88
C SER A 28 -4.72 -4.08 8.31
N ALA A 29 -6.03 -3.77 8.27
CA ALA A 29 -6.53 -2.50 7.73
C ALA A 29 -6.12 -1.30 8.60
N VAL A 30 -6.17 -1.44 9.93
CA VAL A 30 -5.75 -0.39 10.87
C VAL A 30 -4.23 -0.17 10.79
N GLY A 31 -3.43 -1.25 10.70
CA GLY A 31 -1.99 -1.13 10.49
C GLY A 31 -1.67 -0.39 9.19
N TYR A 32 -2.35 -0.72 8.11
CA TYR A 32 -2.15 -0.05 6.82
C TYR A 32 -2.70 1.38 6.79
N ALA A 33 -3.74 1.68 7.58
CA ALA A 33 -4.22 3.05 7.79
C ALA A 33 -3.18 3.92 8.52
N MET A 34 -2.47 3.33 9.47
CA MET A 34 -1.37 3.98 10.17
C MET A 34 -0.26 4.42 9.20
N ASP A 35 0.11 3.58 8.23
CA ASP A 35 1.09 3.93 7.20
C ASP A 35 0.66 5.15 6.38
N GLY A 36 -0.58 5.13 5.89
CA GLY A 36 -1.16 6.23 5.11
C GLY A 36 -1.25 7.54 5.92
N PHE A 37 -1.64 7.44 7.17
CA PHE A 37 -1.71 8.57 8.09
C PHE A 37 -0.33 9.18 8.33
N ASP A 38 0.66 8.36 8.72
CA ASP A 38 2.00 8.82 9.09
C ASP A 38 2.76 9.47 7.93
N LEU A 39 2.72 8.84 6.74
CA LEU A 39 3.39 9.42 5.58
C LEU A 39 2.80 10.77 5.19
N LEU A 40 1.49 10.94 5.34
CA LEU A 40 0.84 12.17 4.93
C LEU A 40 0.93 13.27 5.97
N ILE A 41 0.85 12.96 7.28
CA ILE A 41 1.06 13.98 8.31
C ILE A 41 2.45 14.60 8.22
N LEU A 42 3.48 13.80 7.91
CA LEU A 42 4.84 14.32 7.71
C LEU A 42 4.85 15.38 6.62
N GLY A 43 4.24 15.09 5.45
CA GLY A 43 4.16 16.04 4.35
C GLY A 43 3.51 17.38 4.74
N PHE A 44 2.41 17.34 5.48
CA PHE A 44 1.72 18.53 5.97
C PHE A 44 2.52 19.30 7.04
N MET A 45 3.33 18.61 7.82
CA MET A 45 4.13 19.22 8.89
C MET A 45 5.46 19.81 8.41
N LEU A 46 5.95 19.40 7.22
CA LEU A 46 7.27 19.84 6.72
C LEU A 46 7.51 21.36 6.81
N PRO A 47 6.56 22.24 6.43
CA PRO A 47 6.78 23.69 6.58
C PRO A 47 7.00 24.12 8.03
N ALA A 48 6.25 23.55 8.96
CA ALA A 48 6.37 23.86 10.39
C ALA A 48 7.70 23.32 10.97
N ILE A 49 8.07 22.09 10.63
CA ILE A 49 9.34 21.46 11.01
C ILE A 49 10.52 22.25 10.45
N SER A 50 10.46 22.63 9.15
CA SER A 50 11.53 23.39 8.50
C SER A 50 11.75 24.74 9.14
N LYS A 51 10.66 25.43 9.53
CA LYS A 51 10.74 26.72 10.23
C LYS A 51 11.35 26.57 11.63
N ASP A 52 10.95 25.54 12.38
CA ASP A 52 11.37 25.33 13.77
C ASP A 52 12.83 24.86 13.87
N LEU A 53 13.23 23.93 13.00
CA LEU A 53 14.58 23.34 12.99
C LEU A 53 15.55 24.00 12.00
N GLY A 54 15.13 25.05 11.28
CA GLY A 54 15.97 25.76 10.32
C GLY A 54 16.39 24.90 9.11
N LEU A 55 15.50 24.01 8.63
CA LEU A 55 15.85 23.06 7.57
C LEU A 55 15.83 23.72 6.19
N THR A 56 16.81 23.34 5.37
CA THR A 56 16.77 23.66 3.94
C THR A 56 15.69 22.82 3.23
N PRO A 57 15.18 23.26 2.06
CA PRO A 57 14.22 22.47 1.28
C PRO A 57 14.71 21.06 0.94
N GLY A 58 16.02 20.91 0.69
CA GLY A 58 16.64 19.61 0.44
C GLY A 58 16.60 18.69 1.67
N GLN A 59 16.88 19.22 2.87
CA GLN A 59 16.78 18.46 4.11
C GLN A 59 15.34 18.06 4.43
N ALA A 60 14.38 18.96 4.22
CA ALA A 60 12.96 18.66 4.39
C ALA A 60 12.51 17.52 3.45
N GLY A 61 12.87 17.58 2.17
CA GLY A 61 12.61 16.50 1.21
C GLY A 61 13.29 15.18 1.60
N ALA A 62 14.53 15.24 2.12
CA ALA A 62 15.26 14.07 2.56
C ALA A 62 14.56 13.30 3.70
N LEU A 63 13.85 13.98 4.60
CA LEU A 63 13.06 13.30 5.65
C LEU A 63 12.02 12.34 5.06
N VAL A 64 11.31 12.75 4.01
CA VAL A 64 10.33 11.90 3.32
C VAL A 64 11.03 10.78 2.57
N THR A 65 12.07 11.11 1.82
CA THR A 65 12.83 10.13 1.02
C THR A 65 13.41 9.03 1.89
N TRP A 66 14.08 9.36 2.98
CA TRP A 66 14.68 8.36 3.86
C TRP A 66 13.63 7.56 4.65
N THR A 67 12.47 8.14 4.97
CA THR A 67 11.34 7.36 5.49
C THR A 67 10.88 6.29 4.48
N LEU A 68 10.77 6.64 3.20
CA LEU A 68 10.39 5.70 2.14
C LEU A 68 11.49 4.65 1.87
N VAL A 69 12.77 5.04 1.89
CA VAL A 69 13.89 4.10 1.80
C VAL A 69 13.86 3.12 2.96
N GLY A 70 13.60 3.61 4.17
CA GLY A 70 13.37 2.77 5.34
C GLY A 70 12.22 1.79 5.12
N ALA A 71 11.08 2.26 4.57
CA ALA A 71 9.92 1.41 4.30
C ALA A 71 10.22 0.31 3.27
N VAL A 72 10.98 0.60 2.21
CA VAL A 72 11.41 -0.41 1.24
C VAL A 72 12.31 -1.46 1.92
N ALA A 73 13.31 -1.03 2.69
CA ALA A 73 14.19 -1.93 3.42
C ALA A 73 13.43 -2.78 4.44
N GLY A 74 12.53 -2.15 5.22
CA GLY A 74 11.67 -2.82 6.20
C GLY A 74 10.74 -3.84 5.56
N GLY A 75 10.12 -3.51 4.43
CA GLY A 75 9.28 -4.42 3.66
C GLY A 75 10.03 -5.69 3.23
N ILE A 76 11.24 -5.54 2.72
CA ILE A 76 12.09 -6.67 2.32
C ILE A 76 12.45 -7.53 3.56
N ILE A 77 12.92 -6.91 4.62
CA ILE A 77 13.38 -7.60 5.83
C ILE A 77 12.20 -8.27 6.54
N PHE A 78 11.16 -7.52 6.88
CA PHE A 78 10.04 -8.04 7.67
C PHE A 78 9.13 -8.97 6.87
N GLY A 79 9.03 -8.79 5.54
CA GLY A 79 8.37 -9.75 4.67
C GLY A 79 8.99 -11.14 4.81
N ALA A 80 10.31 -11.25 4.66
CA ALA A 80 11.03 -12.48 4.80
C ALA A 80 10.99 -13.04 6.24
N LEU A 81 11.11 -12.18 7.26
CA LEU A 81 11.00 -12.58 8.66
C LEU A 81 9.60 -13.13 8.98
N SER A 82 8.54 -12.58 8.39
CA SER A 82 7.17 -13.04 8.67
C SER A 82 6.86 -14.41 8.08
N ASP A 83 7.48 -14.77 6.97
CA ASP A 83 7.37 -16.13 6.41
C ASP A 83 8.05 -17.18 7.30
N ARG A 84 9.02 -16.77 8.13
CA ARG A 84 9.74 -17.63 9.06
C ARG A 84 9.16 -17.64 10.47
N PHE A 85 8.83 -16.48 11.03
CA PHE A 85 8.47 -16.32 12.45
C PHE A 85 6.97 -16.14 12.70
N GLY A 86 6.18 -16.01 11.65
CA GLY A 86 4.73 -15.82 11.71
C GLY A 86 4.30 -14.40 11.37
N ARG A 87 3.07 -14.30 10.87
CA ARG A 87 2.51 -13.03 10.37
C ARG A 87 2.20 -12.09 11.52
N VAL A 88 1.47 -12.55 12.52
CA VAL A 88 1.00 -11.75 13.66
C VAL A 88 2.18 -11.29 14.52
N ARG A 89 3.13 -12.18 14.78
CA ARG A 89 4.32 -11.86 15.57
C ARG A 89 5.16 -10.77 14.92
N VAL A 90 5.47 -10.90 13.64
CA VAL A 90 6.31 -9.93 12.93
C VAL A 90 5.58 -8.60 12.75
N LEU A 91 4.29 -8.59 12.43
CA LEU A 91 3.48 -7.38 12.43
C LEU A 91 3.47 -6.66 13.79
N THR A 92 3.55 -7.38 14.90
CA THR A 92 3.66 -6.76 16.22
C THR A 92 5.02 -6.08 16.39
N TRP A 93 6.11 -6.70 15.90
CA TRP A 93 7.44 -6.09 15.94
C TRP A 93 7.50 -4.81 15.10
N THR A 94 6.92 -4.83 13.89
CA THR A 94 6.92 -3.67 12.99
C THR A 94 6.18 -2.49 13.61
N ILE A 95 5.04 -2.73 14.24
CA ILE A 95 4.25 -1.69 14.92
C ILE A 95 4.99 -1.09 16.12
N VAL A 96 5.63 -1.93 16.95
CA VAL A 96 6.39 -1.44 18.10
C VAL A 96 7.56 -0.58 17.63
N LEU A 97 8.30 -1.05 16.62
CA LEU A 97 9.40 -0.28 16.03
C LEU A 97 8.92 1.07 15.51
N PHE A 98 7.83 1.06 14.72
CA PHE A 98 7.22 2.28 14.20
C PHE A 98 6.79 3.22 15.32
N ALA A 99 6.01 2.74 16.30
CA ALA A 99 5.45 3.54 17.38
C ALA A 99 6.52 4.23 18.21
N VAL A 100 7.57 3.50 18.58
CA VAL A 100 8.69 4.02 19.35
C VAL A 100 9.40 5.15 18.59
N PHE A 101 9.79 4.90 17.33
CA PHE A 101 10.56 5.89 16.59
C PHE A 101 9.72 7.05 16.06
N THR A 102 8.44 6.87 15.78
CA THR A 102 7.51 7.98 15.51
C THR A 102 7.32 8.84 16.77
N GLY A 103 7.16 8.22 17.95
CA GLY A 103 7.10 8.94 19.20
C GLY A 103 8.41 9.71 19.51
N MET A 104 9.58 9.13 19.21
CA MET A 104 10.87 9.79 19.37
C MET A 104 11.02 11.03 18.47
N CYS A 105 10.34 11.08 17.31
CA CYS A 105 10.34 12.28 16.47
C CYS A 105 9.82 13.52 17.22
N ALA A 106 8.91 13.36 18.18
CA ALA A 106 8.42 14.47 19.01
C ALA A 106 9.51 15.12 19.86
N PHE A 107 10.59 14.38 20.16
CA PHE A 107 11.72 14.84 20.99
C PHE A 107 12.94 15.22 20.18
N ALA A 108 12.86 15.19 18.85
CA ALA A 108 13.98 15.57 17.99
C ALA A 108 14.38 17.04 18.18
N GLN A 109 15.70 17.27 18.34
CA GLN A 109 16.27 18.60 18.57
C GLN A 109 16.92 19.17 17.29
N GLY A 110 17.12 18.35 16.27
CA GLY A 110 17.74 18.77 15.02
C GLY A 110 17.41 17.85 13.84
N TYR A 111 17.97 18.21 12.70
CA TYR A 111 17.78 17.48 11.44
C TYR A 111 18.20 16.01 11.53
N TRP A 112 19.37 15.74 12.09
CA TRP A 112 19.93 14.39 12.12
C TRP A 112 19.14 13.43 13.01
N ASP A 113 18.67 13.91 14.17
CA ASP A 113 17.82 13.12 15.06
C ASP A 113 16.55 12.72 14.33
N LEU A 114 15.87 13.73 13.74
CA LEU A 114 14.63 13.51 13.04
C LEU A 114 14.80 12.58 11.83
N LEU A 115 15.90 12.74 11.06
CA LEU A 115 16.21 11.88 9.93
C LEU A 115 16.37 10.42 10.34
N VAL A 116 17.16 10.16 11.40
CA VAL A 116 17.39 8.81 11.91
C VAL A 116 16.07 8.19 12.41
N TYR A 117 15.32 8.93 13.23
CA TYR A 117 14.06 8.44 13.77
C TYR A 117 13.04 8.16 12.67
N ARG A 118 12.91 9.03 11.67
CA ARG A 118 12.03 8.84 10.51
C ARG A 118 12.45 7.65 9.66
N THR A 119 13.75 7.45 9.45
CA THR A 119 14.25 6.30 8.68
C THR A 119 13.92 4.99 9.38
N ILE A 120 14.13 4.90 10.69
CA ILE A 120 13.84 3.69 11.46
C ILE A 120 12.34 3.47 11.62
N ALA A 121 11.54 4.53 11.83
CA ALA A 121 10.08 4.46 11.79
C ALA A 121 9.60 3.91 10.42
N GLY A 122 10.19 4.39 9.33
CA GLY A 122 9.96 3.88 7.97
C GLY A 122 10.23 2.38 7.86
N ILE A 123 11.33 1.87 8.43
CA ILE A 123 11.60 0.42 8.46
C ILE A 123 10.44 -0.34 9.14
N GLY A 124 9.89 0.19 10.23
CA GLY A 124 8.70 -0.38 10.87
C GLY A 124 7.48 -0.40 9.95
N LEU A 125 7.21 0.70 9.23
CA LEU A 125 6.07 0.80 8.30
C LEU A 125 6.14 -0.20 7.14
N GLY A 126 7.35 -0.49 6.64
CA GLY A 126 7.54 -1.22 5.39
C GLY A 126 6.92 -2.62 5.36
N GLY A 127 6.82 -3.29 6.51
CA GLY A 127 6.25 -4.64 6.61
C GLY A 127 4.72 -4.70 6.59
N GLU A 128 4.03 -3.60 6.89
CA GLU A 128 2.60 -3.57 7.17
C GLU A 128 1.74 -4.03 5.98
N PHE A 129 2.01 -3.50 4.79
CA PHE A 129 1.22 -3.84 3.60
C PHE A 129 1.24 -5.33 3.30
N GLY A 130 2.41 -5.89 3.03
CA GLY A 130 2.50 -7.26 2.51
C GLY A 130 2.18 -8.31 3.54
N ILE A 131 2.60 -8.13 4.81
CA ILE A 131 2.29 -9.07 5.88
C ILE A 131 0.81 -9.00 6.23
N GLY A 132 0.23 -7.78 6.30
CA GLY A 132 -1.20 -7.57 6.53
C GLY A 132 -2.07 -8.19 5.44
N MET A 133 -1.68 -8.04 4.17
CA MET A 133 -2.37 -8.67 3.04
C MET A 133 -2.28 -10.19 3.10
N ALA A 134 -1.10 -10.75 3.43
CA ALA A 134 -0.93 -12.20 3.59
C ALA A 134 -1.79 -12.75 4.72
N LEU A 135 -1.77 -12.09 5.89
CA LEU A 135 -2.59 -12.46 7.06
C LEU A 135 -4.08 -12.47 6.71
N ALA A 136 -4.59 -11.41 6.09
CA ALA A 136 -5.99 -11.31 5.71
C ALA A 136 -6.38 -12.37 4.66
N ALA A 137 -5.53 -12.60 3.64
CA ALA A 137 -5.78 -13.60 2.60
C ALA A 137 -5.76 -15.05 3.13
N GLU A 138 -4.94 -15.33 4.14
CA GLU A 138 -4.87 -16.64 4.80
C GLU A 138 -6.04 -16.88 5.78
N ALA A 139 -6.63 -15.81 6.30
CA ALA A 139 -7.76 -15.85 7.25
C ALA A 139 -9.14 -15.90 6.58
N TRP A 140 -9.23 -15.62 5.27
CA TRP A 140 -10.50 -15.55 4.54
C TRP A 140 -10.64 -16.65 3.48
N PRO A 141 -11.92 -17.08 3.16
CA PRO A 141 -12.17 -18.04 2.10
C PRO A 141 -11.64 -17.60 0.73
N ALA A 142 -11.18 -18.54 -0.08
CA ALA A 142 -10.64 -18.28 -1.42
C ALA A 142 -11.56 -17.43 -2.31
N ARG A 143 -12.88 -17.65 -2.20
CA ARG A 143 -13.90 -16.93 -3.00
C ARG A 143 -13.99 -15.43 -2.69
N TYR A 144 -13.44 -14.96 -1.56
CA TYR A 144 -13.52 -13.56 -1.09
C TYR A 144 -12.14 -12.89 -0.98
N ARG A 145 -11.07 -13.45 -1.56
CA ARG A 145 -9.71 -12.91 -1.39
C ARG A 145 -9.52 -11.52 -1.97
N ALA A 146 -10.11 -11.23 -3.14
CA ALA A 146 -10.00 -9.88 -3.68
C ALA A 146 -10.80 -8.87 -2.83
N ARG A 147 -11.93 -9.27 -2.26
CA ARG A 147 -12.68 -8.42 -1.32
C ARG A 147 -11.88 -8.12 -0.07
N VAL A 148 -11.30 -9.14 0.59
CA VAL A 148 -10.51 -8.89 1.80
C VAL A 148 -9.27 -8.08 1.50
N SER A 149 -8.60 -8.33 0.37
CA SER A 149 -7.49 -7.51 -0.11
C SER A 149 -7.90 -6.05 -0.28
N SER A 150 -9.05 -5.79 -0.92
CA SER A 150 -9.56 -4.44 -1.10
C SER A 150 -9.92 -3.76 0.22
N TYR A 151 -10.48 -4.49 1.17
CA TYR A 151 -10.80 -3.93 2.50
C TYR A 151 -9.55 -3.56 3.29
N VAL A 152 -8.48 -4.34 3.21
CA VAL A 152 -7.17 -3.95 3.78
C VAL A 152 -6.63 -2.70 3.08
N ALA A 153 -6.68 -2.67 1.74
CA ALA A 153 -6.21 -1.54 0.95
C ALA A 153 -6.96 -0.23 1.23
N LEU A 154 -8.27 -0.30 1.55
CA LEU A 154 -9.06 0.84 2.00
C LEU A 154 -8.47 1.48 3.27
N GLY A 155 -7.83 0.69 4.12
CA GLY A 155 -7.15 1.20 5.32
C GLY A 155 -6.22 2.36 5.00
N TRP A 156 -5.35 2.22 3.99
CA TRP A 156 -4.46 3.30 3.54
C TRP A 156 -5.22 4.61 3.27
N GLN A 157 -6.29 4.55 2.50
CA GLN A 157 -7.06 5.75 2.13
C GLN A 157 -7.78 6.38 3.33
N VAL A 158 -8.24 5.55 4.28
CA VAL A 158 -8.79 6.05 5.55
C VAL A 158 -7.72 6.80 6.34
N GLY A 159 -6.50 6.26 6.40
CA GLY A 159 -5.36 6.92 7.04
C GLY A 159 -5.01 8.25 6.37
N VAL A 160 -4.91 8.26 5.04
CA VAL A 160 -4.65 9.46 4.23
C VAL A 160 -5.72 10.53 4.45
N LEU A 161 -6.99 10.16 4.42
CA LEU A 161 -8.11 11.07 4.66
C LEU A 161 -8.08 11.59 6.11
N GLY A 162 -7.81 10.72 7.08
CA GLY A 162 -7.63 11.10 8.48
C GLY A 162 -6.53 12.13 8.67
N ALA A 163 -5.37 11.95 8.05
CA ALA A 163 -4.27 12.91 8.09
C ALA A 163 -4.67 14.25 7.46
N ALA A 164 -5.32 14.23 6.30
CA ALA A 164 -5.76 15.44 5.59
C ALA A 164 -6.77 16.27 6.40
N LEU A 165 -7.67 15.61 7.14
CA LEU A 165 -8.68 16.28 7.96
C LEU A 165 -8.17 16.71 9.32
N LEU A 166 -7.37 15.90 9.99
CA LEU A 166 -6.92 16.14 11.36
C LEU A 166 -5.74 17.12 11.43
N THR A 167 -4.81 17.07 10.45
CA THR A 167 -3.61 17.91 10.52
C THR A 167 -3.92 19.42 10.53
N PRO A 168 -4.80 19.97 9.67
CA PRO A 168 -5.13 21.39 9.71
C PRO A 168 -5.79 21.83 11.01
N LEU A 169 -6.49 20.92 11.70
CA LEU A 169 -7.18 21.20 12.96
C LEU A 169 -6.21 21.13 14.15
N LEU A 170 -5.36 20.14 14.19
CA LEU A 170 -4.51 19.85 15.35
C LEU A 170 -3.16 20.54 15.29
N LEU A 171 -2.54 20.66 14.13
CA LEU A 171 -1.20 21.26 13.98
C LEU A 171 -1.08 22.66 14.58
N PRO A 172 -2.06 23.57 14.45
CA PRO A 172 -2.00 24.89 15.10
C PRO A 172 -2.10 24.84 16.62
N LEU A 173 -2.73 23.78 17.17
CA LEU A 173 -2.99 23.64 18.61
C LEU A 173 -1.83 22.96 19.36
N ILE A 174 -1.28 21.89 18.79
CA ILE A 174 -0.30 21.02 19.46
C ILE A 174 1.08 21.02 18.81
N GLY A 175 1.22 21.74 17.70
CA GLY A 175 2.47 21.81 16.92
C GLY A 175 2.84 20.46 16.27
N TRP A 176 3.93 20.45 15.48
CA TRP A 176 4.37 19.25 14.77
C TRP A 176 4.86 18.13 15.72
N ARG A 177 5.41 18.47 16.89
CA ARG A 177 5.81 17.50 17.91
C ARG A 177 4.61 16.74 18.47
N GLY A 178 3.54 17.47 18.82
CA GLY A 178 2.28 16.88 19.26
C GLY A 178 1.62 15.99 18.18
N MET A 179 1.74 16.38 16.92
CA MET A 179 1.22 15.58 15.81
C MET A 179 1.92 14.22 15.67
N PHE A 180 3.24 14.12 15.94
CA PHE A 180 3.90 12.81 15.97
C PHE A 180 3.38 11.93 17.11
N LEU A 181 3.07 12.51 18.27
CA LEU A 181 2.44 11.75 19.37
C LEU A 181 1.03 11.27 19.00
N VAL A 182 0.24 12.09 18.31
CA VAL A 182 -1.05 11.67 17.73
C VAL A 182 -0.86 10.52 16.72
N GLY A 183 0.22 10.56 15.92
CA GLY A 183 0.58 9.50 14.98
C GLY A 183 0.84 8.13 15.63
N VAL A 184 1.17 8.09 16.92
CA VAL A 184 1.36 6.84 17.66
C VAL A 184 0.03 6.17 18.06
N ILE A 185 -1.07 6.93 18.15
CA ILE A 185 -2.38 6.41 18.61
C ILE A 185 -2.88 5.23 17.76
N PRO A 186 -2.90 5.30 16.41
CA PRO A 186 -3.31 4.16 15.58
C PRO A 186 -2.45 2.91 15.81
N ALA A 187 -1.17 3.08 16.15
CA ALA A 187 -0.27 1.97 16.45
C ALA A 187 -0.69 1.22 17.73
N PHE A 188 -1.13 1.92 18.76
CA PHE A 188 -1.69 1.27 19.96
C PHE A 188 -2.96 0.49 19.65
N VAL A 189 -3.85 1.04 18.82
CA VAL A 189 -5.07 0.35 18.40
C VAL A 189 -4.74 -0.92 17.63
N ALA A 190 -3.83 -0.84 16.67
CA ALA A 190 -3.40 -2.00 15.89
C ALA A 190 -2.70 -3.05 16.76
N TRP A 191 -1.82 -2.63 17.68
CA TRP A 191 -1.18 -3.52 18.64
C TRP A 191 -2.20 -4.24 19.54
N PHE A 192 -3.20 -3.53 20.06
CA PHE A 192 -4.26 -4.12 20.89
C PHE A 192 -5.08 -5.16 20.13
N ILE A 193 -5.43 -4.88 18.87
CA ILE A 193 -6.15 -5.84 18.03
C ILE A 193 -5.29 -7.08 17.78
N ARG A 194 -4.00 -6.89 17.45
CA ARG A 194 -3.08 -7.98 17.11
C ARG A 194 -2.72 -8.88 18.28
N ASN A 195 -2.62 -8.35 19.49
CA ASN A 195 -2.39 -9.17 20.69
C ASN A 195 -3.50 -10.21 20.94
N ARG A 196 -4.66 -10.07 20.30
CA ARG A 196 -5.78 -11.00 20.36
C ARG A 196 -5.89 -11.94 19.16
N LEU A 197 -4.90 -11.87 18.25
CA LEU A 197 -4.81 -12.72 17.07
C LEU A 197 -3.83 -13.87 17.32
N HIS A 198 -4.18 -15.03 16.76
CA HIS A 198 -3.29 -16.17 16.65
C HIS A 198 -2.71 -16.25 15.24
N GLU A 199 -1.60 -16.95 15.06
CA GLU A 199 -1.07 -17.20 13.73
C GLU A 199 -2.09 -17.97 12.86
N PRO A 200 -2.19 -17.70 11.55
CA PRO A 200 -3.09 -18.41 10.65
C PRO A 200 -2.85 -19.92 10.69
N GLU A 201 -3.92 -20.72 10.65
CA GLU A 201 -3.79 -22.18 10.67
C GLU A 201 -2.93 -22.72 9.53
N VAL A 202 -2.97 -22.08 8.36
CA VAL A 202 -2.14 -22.42 7.20
C VAL A 202 -0.65 -22.32 7.57
N PHE A 203 -0.26 -21.28 8.29
CA PHE A 203 1.11 -21.09 8.76
C PHE A 203 1.50 -22.15 9.82
N VAL A 204 0.64 -22.35 10.82
CA VAL A 204 0.91 -23.32 11.92
C VAL A 204 1.03 -24.74 11.39
N ARG A 205 0.20 -25.15 10.43
CA ARG A 205 0.28 -26.47 9.79
C ARG A 205 1.59 -26.66 9.05
N ARG A 206 2.00 -25.67 8.28
CA ARG A 206 3.27 -25.68 7.57
C ARG A 206 4.44 -25.85 8.55
N GLU A 207 4.45 -25.09 9.64
CA GLU A 207 5.50 -25.16 10.66
C GLU A 207 5.60 -26.56 11.25
N ARG A 208 4.46 -27.21 11.55
CA ARG A 208 4.41 -28.59 12.05
C ARG A 208 4.93 -29.61 11.03
N GLN A 209 4.64 -29.43 9.74
CA GLN A 209 5.08 -30.32 8.66
C GLN A 209 6.57 -30.16 8.32
N ALA A 210 7.10 -28.93 8.37
CA ALA A 210 8.49 -28.62 8.05
C ALA A 210 9.49 -29.11 9.12
N GLY A 211 9.03 -29.46 10.34
CA GLY A 211 9.89 -29.80 11.45
C GLY A 211 10.81 -28.67 11.90
N ALA A 212 11.82 -28.97 12.74
CA ALA A 212 12.75 -27.98 13.29
C ALA A 212 13.69 -27.32 12.28
N ARG A 213 13.67 -27.70 11.01
CA ARG A 213 14.43 -27.04 9.93
C ARG A 213 13.65 -25.84 9.42
N GLY A 214 13.77 -24.72 10.15
CA GLY A 214 13.21 -23.44 9.71
C GLY A 214 13.71 -23.06 8.31
N GLN A 215 12.80 -22.58 7.48
CA GLN A 215 13.13 -22.10 6.13
C GLN A 215 14.18 -20.98 6.18
N SER A 216 15.17 -21.06 5.28
CA SER A 216 16.16 -20.00 5.12
C SER A 216 15.50 -18.77 4.48
N LEU A 217 15.83 -17.55 4.95
CA LEU A 217 15.38 -16.30 4.32
C LEU A 217 15.70 -16.27 2.83
N ALA A 218 16.90 -16.72 2.45
CA ALA A 218 17.31 -16.80 1.05
C ALA A 218 16.41 -17.73 0.20
N GLN A 219 15.80 -18.73 0.81
CA GLN A 219 14.89 -19.62 0.12
C GLN A 219 13.58 -18.94 -0.24
N SER A 220 13.02 -18.08 0.63
CA SER A 220 11.81 -17.30 0.33
C SER A 220 12.04 -16.37 -0.88
N PHE A 221 13.19 -15.70 -0.95
CA PHE A 221 13.53 -14.87 -2.13
C PHE A 221 13.71 -15.70 -3.40
N ARG A 222 14.36 -16.87 -3.30
CA ARG A 222 14.57 -17.75 -4.46
C ARG A 222 13.26 -18.27 -5.03
N LEU A 223 12.21 -18.44 -4.22
CA LEU A 223 10.89 -18.85 -4.67
C LEU A 223 10.19 -17.80 -5.55
N LEU A 224 10.58 -16.53 -5.50
CA LEU A 224 10.03 -15.48 -6.39
C LEU A 224 10.49 -15.64 -7.83
N VAL A 225 11.60 -16.31 -8.04
CA VAL A 225 12.23 -16.52 -9.37
C VAL A 225 12.62 -17.98 -9.60
N LYS A 226 11.95 -18.95 -8.95
CA LYS A 226 12.30 -20.37 -8.95
C LYS A 226 12.38 -20.99 -10.34
N ASP A 227 11.55 -20.51 -11.24
CA ASP A 227 11.46 -20.95 -12.63
C ASP A 227 11.06 -19.78 -13.54
N ARG A 228 11.16 -19.97 -14.87
CA ARG A 228 10.88 -18.94 -15.87
C ARG A 228 9.43 -18.43 -15.81
N ALA A 229 8.47 -19.29 -15.46
CA ALA A 229 7.05 -18.90 -15.36
C ALA A 229 6.84 -17.99 -14.15
N THR A 230 7.35 -18.39 -12.97
CA THR A 230 7.28 -17.57 -11.74
C THR A 230 8.00 -16.24 -11.91
N ALA A 231 9.22 -16.24 -12.52
CA ALA A 231 9.96 -15.01 -12.78
C ALA A 231 9.19 -14.03 -13.70
N LYS A 232 8.48 -14.54 -14.73
CA LYS A 232 7.59 -13.71 -15.56
C LYS A 232 6.45 -13.08 -14.76
N VAL A 233 5.81 -13.85 -13.88
CA VAL A 233 4.74 -13.35 -13.00
C VAL A 233 5.28 -12.27 -12.06
N SER A 234 6.45 -12.50 -11.44
CA SER A 234 7.12 -11.52 -10.58
C SER A 234 7.42 -10.23 -11.33
N ALA A 235 7.97 -10.32 -12.53
CA ALA A 235 8.23 -9.15 -13.39
C ALA A 235 6.94 -8.41 -13.74
N GLY A 236 5.87 -9.12 -14.10
CA GLY A 236 4.55 -8.55 -14.36
C GLY A 236 4.02 -7.79 -13.14
N ILE A 237 4.08 -8.38 -11.95
CA ILE A 237 3.62 -7.75 -10.70
C ILE A 237 4.46 -6.49 -10.38
N VAL A 238 5.78 -6.52 -10.60
CA VAL A 238 6.64 -5.33 -10.40
C VAL A 238 6.23 -4.22 -11.37
N VAL A 239 5.93 -4.51 -12.63
CA VAL A 239 5.44 -3.50 -13.58
C VAL A 239 4.11 -2.93 -13.10
N LEU A 240 3.13 -3.78 -12.75
CA LEU A 240 1.82 -3.36 -12.27
C LEU A 240 1.93 -2.44 -11.03
N THR A 241 2.72 -2.84 -10.05
CA THR A 241 2.89 -2.05 -8.82
C THR A 241 3.68 -0.76 -9.06
N SER A 242 4.64 -0.78 -10.01
CA SER A 242 5.39 0.42 -10.41
C SER A 242 4.50 1.46 -11.08
N VAL A 243 3.70 1.05 -12.06
CA VAL A 243 2.79 1.95 -12.78
C VAL A 243 1.72 2.50 -11.85
N GLN A 244 1.13 1.65 -11.01
CA GLN A 244 0.12 2.07 -10.06
C GLN A 244 0.66 3.12 -9.07
N ASN A 245 1.83 2.87 -8.46
CA ASN A 245 2.45 3.82 -7.54
C ASN A 245 2.93 5.10 -8.25
N PHE A 246 3.47 4.98 -9.47
CA PHE A 246 3.90 6.13 -10.27
C PHE A 246 2.73 7.06 -10.60
N GLY A 247 1.62 6.50 -11.07
CA GLY A 247 0.41 7.27 -11.35
C GLY A 247 -0.19 7.89 -10.09
N TYR A 248 -0.30 7.11 -9.02
CA TYR A 248 -0.82 7.57 -7.72
C TYR A 248 -0.03 8.76 -7.16
N TYR A 249 1.28 8.61 -6.99
CA TYR A 249 2.12 9.68 -6.43
C TYR A 249 2.25 10.85 -7.41
N GLY A 250 2.36 10.59 -8.70
CA GLY A 250 2.45 11.61 -9.73
C GLY A 250 1.22 12.52 -9.76
N ILE A 251 0.02 11.95 -9.62
CA ILE A 251 -1.22 12.72 -9.60
C ILE A 251 -1.41 13.39 -8.22
N MET A 252 -1.34 12.62 -7.13
CA MET A 252 -1.74 13.10 -5.80
C MET A 252 -0.85 14.21 -5.26
N ILE A 253 0.46 14.17 -5.53
CA ILE A 253 1.38 15.21 -5.05
C ILE A 253 1.19 16.52 -5.78
N TRP A 254 0.90 16.47 -7.09
CA TRP A 254 0.74 17.69 -7.88
C TRP A 254 -0.70 18.20 -7.99
N MET A 255 -1.70 17.41 -7.63
CA MET A 255 -3.11 17.77 -7.77
C MET A 255 -3.48 19.10 -7.08
N PRO A 256 -3.11 19.36 -5.80
CA PRO A 256 -3.46 20.62 -5.16
C PRO A 256 -2.83 21.83 -5.85
N ALA A 257 -1.56 21.73 -6.25
CA ALA A 257 -0.86 22.81 -6.96
C ALA A 257 -1.44 23.04 -8.35
N TYR A 258 -1.80 21.99 -9.06
CA TYR A 258 -2.45 22.10 -10.37
C TYR A 258 -3.81 22.80 -10.28
N LEU A 259 -4.65 22.42 -9.33
CA LEU A 259 -5.95 23.06 -9.11
C LEU A 259 -5.81 24.54 -8.72
N SER A 260 -4.83 24.85 -7.87
CA SER A 260 -4.52 26.23 -7.50
C SER A 260 -4.08 27.06 -8.71
N ASN A 261 -3.13 26.56 -9.49
CA ASN A 261 -2.58 27.30 -10.63
C ASN A 261 -3.56 27.43 -11.80
N LYS A 262 -4.35 26.38 -12.08
CA LYS A 262 -5.27 26.35 -13.23
C LYS A 262 -6.60 27.02 -12.94
N LEU A 263 -7.16 26.81 -11.74
CA LEU A 263 -8.49 27.27 -11.36
C LEU A 263 -8.46 28.46 -10.38
N GLY A 264 -7.27 28.90 -9.96
CA GLY A 264 -7.14 29.96 -8.95
C GLY A 264 -7.65 29.54 -7.57
N PHE A 265 -7.70 28.25 -7.26
CA PHE A 265 -8.21 27.76 -5.98
C PHE A 265 -7.26 28.11 -4.85
N ASN A 266 -7.82 28.52 -3.71
CA ASN A 266 -7.08 28.57 -2.47
C ASN A 266 -6.77 27.14 -1.96
N LEU A 267 -5.91 27.02 -0.97
CA LEU A 267 -5.46 25.75 -0.43
C LEU A 267 -6.64 24.88 0.06
N THR A 268 -7.61 25.48 0.75
CA THR A 268 -8.79 24.77 1.29
C THR A 268 -9.64 24.17 0.17
N LYS A 269 -9.90 24.93 -0.89
CA LYS A 269 -10.69 24.46 -2.03
C LYS A 269 -9.96 23.38 -2.81
N SER A 270 -8.65 23.52 -3.01
CA SER A 270 -7.81 22.48 -3.62
C SER A 270 -7.83 21.18 -2.80
N ALA A 271 -7.78 21.28 -1.48
CA ALA A 271 -7.87 20.14 -0.57
C ALA A 271 -9.22 19.42 -0.67
N LEU A 272 -10.34 20.17 -0.78
CA LEU A 272 -11.66 19.57 -0.96
C LEU A 272 -11.78 18.80 -2.27
N TRP A 273 -11.29 19.36 -3.40
CA TRP A 273 -11.26 18.65 -4.69
C TRP A 273 -10.41 17.38 -4.61
N THR A 274 -9.27 17.46 -3.95
CA THR A 274 -8.40 16.30 -3.71
C THR A 274 -9.10 15.25 -2.84
N ALA A 275 -9.85 15.66 -1.81
CA ALA A 275 -10.61 14.74 -0.96
C ALA A 275 -11.69 13.98 -1.77
N VAL A 276 -12.38 14.63 -2.71
CA VAL A 276 -13.34 13.96 -3.59
C VAL A 276 -12.64 12.93 -4.48
N THR A 277 -11.43 13.22 -4.97
CA THR A 277 -10.61 12.24 -5.69
C THR A 277 -10.25 11.05 -4.80
N ILE A 278 -9.88 11.27 -3.54
CA ILE A 278 -9.60 10.20 -2.57
C ILE A 278 -10.84 9.34 -2.32
N ILE A 279 -12.02 9.93 -2.20
CA ILE A 279 -13.27 9.19 -2.07
C ILE A 279 -13.51 8.33 -3.32
N GLY A 280 -13.27 8.86 -4.50
CA GLY A 280 -13.28 8.09 -5.75
C GLY A 280 -12.34 6.88 -5.70
N MET A 281 -11.11 7.08 -5.20
CA MET A 281 -10.14 5.99 -4.99
C MET A 281 -10.68 4.91 -4.05
N MET A 282 -11.31 5.31 -2.93
CA MET A 282 -11.91 4.36 -1.98
C MET A 282 -13.02 3.52 -2.63
N VAL A 283 -13.91 4.17 -3.36
CA VAL A 283 -14.98 3.50 -4.12
C VAL A 283 -14.38 2.54 -5.16
N GLY A 284 -13.35 2.98 -5.88
CA GLY A 284 -12.64 2.16 -6.86
C GLY A 284 -12.02 0.89 -6.25
N ILE A 285 -11.33 1.02 -5.12
CA ILE A 285 -10.75 -0.11 -4.38
C ILE A 285 -11.85 -1.11 -3.98
N TRP A 286 -12.97 -0.60 -3.46
CA TRP A 286 -14.10 -1.45 -3.08
C TRP A 286 -14.73 -2.17 -4.28
N ILE A 287 -15.00 -1.45 -5.38
CA ILE A 287 -15.55 -2.03 -6.63
C ILE A 287 -14.60 -3.09 -7.18
N PHE A 288 -13.29 -2.80 -7.22
CA PHE A 288 -12.29 -3.75 -7.71
C PHE A 288 -12.36 -5.09 -6.98
N GLY A 289 -12.43 -5.06 -5.65
CA GLY A 289 -12.52 -6.29 -4.84
C GLY A 289 -13.75 -7.13 -5.17
N GLN A 290 -14.93 -6.48 -5.32
CA GLN A 290 -16.17 -7.18 -5.69
C GLN A 290 -16.09 -7.75 -7.11
N LEU A 291 -15.54 -6.97 -8.04
CA LEU A 291 -15.42 -7.34 -9.44
C LEU A 291 -14.44 -8.50 -9.62
N ALA A 292 -13.25 -8.40 -9.01
CA ALA A 292 -12.19 -9.38 -9.16
C ALA A 292 -12.56 -10.76 -8.59
N ASP A 293 -13.44 -10.84 -7.59
CA ASP A 293 -13.96 -12.11 -7.10
C ASP A 293 -15.02 -12.71 -8.04
N ARG A 294 -15.70 -11.89 -8.88
CA ARG A 294 -16.73 -12.33 -9.80
C ARG A 294 -16.21 -12.67 -11.20
N VAL A 295 -15.40 -11.79 -11.77
CA VAL A 295 -14.94 -11.91 -13.19
C VAL A 295 -13.50 -12.43 -13.29
N GLY A 296 -12.70 -12.34 -12.23
CA GLY A 296 -11.30 -12.74 -12.22
C GLY A 296 -10.36 -11.59 -11.98
N ARG A 297 -9.09 -11.91 -11.62
CA ARG A 297 -8.07 -10.91 -11.27
C ARG A 297 -7.60 -10.16 -12.51
N LYS A 298 -7.18 -10.89 -13.52
CA LYS A 298 -6.64 -10.33 -14.77
C LYS A 298 -7.62 -9.43 -15.52
N PRO A 299 -8.89 -9.83 -15.78
CA PRO A 299 -9.87 -8.95 -16.43
C PRO A 299 -10.13 -7.67 -15.64
N SER A 300 -10.16 -7.75 -14.29
CA SER A 300 -10.40 -6.59 -13.45
C SER A 300 -9.23 -5.59 -13.52
N PHE A 301 -7.97 -6.07 -13.50
CA PHE A 301 -6.81 -5.20 -13.72
C PHE A 301 -6.87 -4.52 -15.08
N LEU A 302 -7.12 -5.27 -16.16
CA LEU A 302 -7.21 -4.71 -17.52
C LEU A 302 -8.30 -3.65 -17.65
N LEU A 303 -9.47 -3.88 -17.05
CA LEU A 303 -10.57 -2.89 -17.04
C LEU A 303 -10.17 -1.60 -16.32
N PHE A 304 -9.56 -1.70 -15.15
CA PHE A 304 -9.16 -0.53 -14.38
C PHE A 304 -7.99 0.22 -15.03
N GLN A 305 -7.04 -0.49 -15.63
CA GLN A 305 -5.94 0.11 -16.40
C GLN A 305 -6.46 0.86 -17.62
N ALA A 306 -7.42 0.28 -18.37
CA ALA A 306 -8.08 0.96 -19.49
C ALA A 306 -8.83 2.20 -19.02
N GLY A 307 -9.62 2.08 -17.93
CA GLY A 307 -10.31 3.20 -17.32
C GLY A 307 -9.35 4.30 -16.85
N ALA A 308 -8.22 3.94 -16.24
CA ALA A 308 -7.18 4.89 -15.84
C ALA A 308 -6.58 5.62 -17.04
N ALA A 309 -6.21 4.90 -18.10
CA ALA A 309 -5.68 5.49 -19.32
C ALA A 309 -6.67 6.51 -19.94
N VAL A 310 -7.94 6.14 -20.04
CA VAL A 310 -8.99 7.03 -20.57
C VAL A 310 -9.20 8.23 -19.64
N MET A 311 -9.32 8.00 -18.33
CA MET A 311 -9.67 9.09 -17.39
C MET A 311 -8.54 10.10 -17.19
N VAL A 312 -7.27 9.70 -17.27
CA VAL A 312 -6.17 10.69 -17.22
C VAL A 312 -6.16 11.56 -18.48
N LEU A 313 -6.49 11.00 -19.65
CA LEU A 313 -6.65 11.78 -20.89
C LEU A 313 -7.83 12.75 -20.78
N VAL A 314 -9.00 12.27 -20.38
CA VAL A 314 -10.20 13.11 -20.20
C VAL A 314 -9.91 14.24 -19.20
N TYR A 315 -9.36 13.90 -18.04
CA TYR A 315 -9.06 14.87 -16.98
C TYR A 315 -8.10 15.97 -17.44
N SER A 316 -7.10 15.61 -18.24
CA SER A 316 -6.12 16.56 -18.78
C SER A 316 -6.72 17.62 -19.69
N GLN A 317 -7.85 17.33 -20.35
CA GLN A 317 -8.55 18.26 -21.28
C GLN A 317 -9.56 19.17 -20.59
N LEU A 318 -9.97 18.85 -19.36
CA LEU A 318 -11.01 19.61 -18.66
C LEU A 318 -10.50 20.97 -18.18
N THR A 319 -11.39 21.96 -18.24
CA THR A 319 -11.16 23.33 -17.77
C THR A 319 -12.21 23.81 -16.78
N ASP A 320 -13.41 23.21 -16.81
CA ASP A 320 -14.49 23.54 -15.88
C ASP A 320 -14.24 22.89 -14.50
N ALA A 321 -14.39 23.68 -13.43
CA ALA A 321 -14.13 23.25 -12.08
C ALA A 321 -15.04 22.09 -11.61
N THR A 322 -16.33 22.14 -11.98
CA THR A 322 -17.30 21.10 -11.59
C THR A 322 -17.05 19.81 -12.34
N ALA A 323 -16.77 19.90 -13.65
CA ALA A 323 -16.39 18.73 -14.44
C ALA A 323 -15.09 18.09 -13.91
N MET A 324 -14.10 18.89 -13.52
CA MET A 324 -12.85 18.40 -12.91
C MET A 324 -13.07 17.72 -11.54
N LEU A 325 -14.04 18.19 -10.74
CA LEU A 325 -14.38 17.56 -9.48
C LEU A 325 -14.82 16.10 -9.67
N TRP A 326 -15.81 15.88 -10.53
CA TRP A 326 -16.38 14.56 -10.78
C TRP A 326 -15.45 13.66 -11.60
N ALA A 327 -14.78 14.24 -12.59
CA ALA A 327 -13.77 13.52 -13.36
C ALA A 327 -12.57 13.13 -12.49
N GLY A 328 -12.20 13.94 -11.50
CA GLY A 328 -11.19 13.62 -10.50
C GLY A 328 -11.58 12.40 -9.65
N ALA A 329 -12.83 12.32 -9.22
CA ALA A 329 -13.35 11.15 -8.51
C ALA A 329 -13.29 9.89 -9.38
N LEU A 330 -13.72 9.96 -10.65
CA LEU A 330 -13.68 8.84 -11.59
C LEU A 330 -12.24 8.45 -11.95
N MET A 331 -11.36 9.42 -12.16
CA MET A 331 -9.94 9.17 -12.37
C MET A 331 -9.32 8.44 -11.17
N GLY A 332 -9.60 8.93 -9.95
CA GLY A 332 -9.17 8.28 -8.72
C GLY A 332 -9.68 6.85 -8.60
N LEU A 333 -10.95 6.60 -8.96
CA LEU A 333 -11.56 5.29 -8.95
C LEU A 333 -10.74 4.28 -9.77
N PHE A 334 -10.37 4.62 -11.00
CA PHE A 334 -9.62 3.71 -11.87
C PHE A 334 -8.13 3.66 -11.53
N VAL A 335 -7.48 4.80 -11.31
CA VAL A 335 -6.04 4.89 -11.05
C VAL A 335 -5.64 4.12 -9.80
N ASN A 336 -6.41 4.24 -8.72
CA ASN A 336 -6.04 3.60 -7.45
C ASN A 336 -6.90 2.39 -7.07
N GLY A 337 -7.99 2.12 -7.79
CA GLY A 337 -8.84 0.96 -7.53
C GLY A 337 -8.10 -0.37 -7.62
N MET A 338 -7.11 -0.47 -8.51
CA MET A 338 -6.25 -1.65 -8.69
C MET A 338 -5.53 -2.07 -7.41
N MET A 339 -5.32 -1.13 -6.46
CA MET A 339 -4.71 -1.41 -5.16
C MET A 339 -5.45 -2.52 -4.39
N GLY A 340 -6.76 -2.64 -4.59
CA GLY A 340 -7.60 -3.69 -4.01
C GLY A 340 -7.27 -5.10 -4.48
N GLY A 341 -6.57 -5.26 -5.61
CA GLY A 341 -6.29 -6.55 -6.22
C GLY A 341 -4.92 -7.16 -5.91
N PHE A 342 -3.93 -6.36 -5.53
CA PHE A 342 -2.55 -6.83 -5.39
C PHE A 342 -2.38 -7.92 -4.33
N GLY A 343 -3.03 -7.76 -3.17
CA GLY A 343 -2.95 -8.76 -2.10
C GLY A 343 -3.48 -10.13 -2.53
N ALA A 344 -4.62 -10.16 -3.23
CA ALA A 344 -5.20 -11.40 -3.75
C ALA A 344 -4.32 -12.01 -4.85
N LEU A 345 -3.90 -11.20 -5.83
CA LEU A 345 -3.04 -11.64 -6.93
C LEU A 345 -1.75 -12.28 -6.41
N MET A 346 -1.04 -11.60 -5.52
CA MET A 346 0.21 -12.11 -4.97
C MET A 346 0.00 -13.30 -4.03
N SER A 347 -1.09 -13.33 -3.25
CA SER A 347 -1.39 -14.48 -2.39
C SER A 347 -1.66 -15.75 -3.18
N GLU A 348 -2.28 -15.65 -4.36
CA GLU A 348 -2.61 -16.77 -5.24
C GLU A 348 -1.44 -17.18 -6.15
N ALA A 349 -0.51 -16.24 -6.42
CA ALA A 349 0.67 -16.49 -7.27
C ALA A 349 1.77 -17.25 -6.53
N TYR A 350 1.93 -17.05 -5.22
CA TYR A 350 3.07 -17.59 -4.45
C TYR A 350 2.63 -18.54 -3.34
N PRO A 351 3.46 -19.56 -3.04
CA PRO A 351 3.19 -20.49 -1.94
C PRO A 351 3.31 -19.77 -0.59
N THR A 352 2.74 -20.40 0.46
CA THR A 352 2.73 -19.84 1.82
C THR A 352 4.12 -19.48 2.34
N GLU A 353 5.17 -20.23 1.89
CA GLU A 353 6.57 -20.02 2.27
C GLU A 353 7.17 -18.70 1.78
N ALA A 354 6.64 -18.13 0.71
CA ALA A 354 7.17 -16.91 0.10
C ALA A 354 6.10 -15.82 -0.05
N ARG A 355 4.90 -16.03 0.48
CA ARG A 355 3.74 -15.15 0.23
C ARG A 355 3.95 -13.74 0.77
N ALA A 356 4.33 -13.62 2.02
CA ALA A 356 4.58 -12.31 2.61
C ALA A 356 5.85 -11.67 2.05
N THR A 357 6.90 -12.46 1.78
CA THR A 357 8.09 -11.99 1.06
C THR A 357 7.71 -11.45 -0.31
N ALA A 358 6.92 -12.18 -1.11
CA ALA A 358 6.51 -11.75 -2.43
C ALA A 358 5.71 -10.44 -2.36
N GLN A 359 4.72 -10.35 -1.48
CA GLN A 359 3.90 -9.15 -1.33
C GLN A 359 4.71 -7.93 -0.93
N ASN A 360 5.64 -8.07 0.02
CA ASN A 360 6.47 -6.97 0.46
C ASN A 360 7.52 -6.58 -0.56
N VAL A 361 8.26 -7.56 -1.11
CA VAL A 361 9.36 -7.29 -2.04
C VAL A 361 8.85 -6.69 -3.34
N LEU A 362 7.87 -7.35 -4.00
CA LEU A 362 7.38 -6.91 -5.30
C LEU A 362 6.62 -5.58 -5.22
N PHE A 363 5.85 -5.37 -4.14
CA PHE A 363 5.16 -4.10 -3.93
C PHE A 363 6.12 -2.96 -3.62
N ASN A 364 7.12 -3.18 -2.75
CA ASN A 364 8.08 -2.12 -2.40
C ASN A 364 9.05 -1.81 -3.54
N LEU A 365 9.41 -2.78 -4.40
CA LEU A 365 10.11 -2.49 -5.65
C LEU A 365 9.30 -1.57 -6.54
N GLY A 366 8.00 -1.87 -6.71
CA GLY A 366 7.10 -0.99 -7.45
C GLY A 366 6.94 0.39 -6.81
N ARG A 367 6.87 0.46 -5.48
CA ARG A 367 6.83 1.73 -4.72
C ARG A 367 8.09 2.56 -4.93
N ALA A 368 9.27 1.92 -4.94
CA ALA A 368 10.54 2.60 -5.20
C ALA A 368 10.56 3.23 -6.60
N VAL A 369 10.12 2.50 -7.63
CA VAL A 369 9.99 3.04 -9.01
C VAL A 369 8.92 4.13 -9.05
N GLY A 370 7.78 3.91 -8.41
CA GLY A 370 6.67 4.87 -8.34
C GLY A 370 7.04 6.19 -7.66
N GLY A 371 7.99 6.16 -6.73
CA GLY A 371 8.52 7.35 -6.07
C GLY A 371 9.15 8.39 -7.01
N PHE A 372 9.54 7.99 -8.23
CA PHE A 372 9.99 8.92 -9.26
C PHE A 372 8.85 9.64 -9.99
N GLY A 373 7.59 9.19 -9.84
CA GLY A 373 6.43 9.78 -10.51
C GLY A 373 6.34 11.29 -10.33
N PRO A 374 6.37 11.84 -9.11
CA PRO A 374 6.29 13.27 -8.89
C PRO A 374 7.41 14.07 -9.55
N VAL A 375 8.64 13.55 -9.56
CA VAL A 375 9.80 14.20 -10.18
C VAL A 375 9.62 14.27 -11.69
N VAL A 376 9.20 13.17 -12.31
CA VAL A 376 8.98 13.11 -13.77
C VAL A 376 7.81 13.98 -14.17
N ILE A 377 6.68 13.92 -13.46
CA ILE A 377 5.52 14.77 -13.74
C ILE A 377 5.86 16.25 -13.56
N GLY A 378 6.60 16.61 -12.50
CA GLY A 378 7.05 17.98 -12.27
C GLY A 378 7.98 18.50 -13.35
N ALA A 379 8.95 17.69 -13.80
CA ALA A 379 9.86 18.05 -14.89
C ALA A 379 9.12 18.23 -16.21
N LEU A 380 8.20 17.33 -16.55
CA LEU A 380 7.37 17.45 -17.76
C LEU A 380 6.43 18.68 -17.68
N ALA A 381 5.86 18.94 -16.53
CA ALA A 381 5.00 20.12 -16.32
C ALA A 381 5.76 21.43 -16.46
N ALA A 382 7.04 21.48 -16.03
CA ALA A 382 7.90 22.65 -16.19
C ALA A 382 8.32 22.90 -17.64
N GLN A 383 8.51 21.85 -18.43
CA GLN A 383 8.94 21.95 -19.84
C GLN A 383 7.78 22.19 -20.83
N HIS A 384 6.60 21.63 -20.55
CA HIS A 384 5.44 21.67 -21.44
C HIS A 384 4.23 22.29 -20.73
N SER A 385 3.48 21.46 -20.02
CA SER A 385 2.38 21.87 -19.16
C SER A 385 1.98 20.70 -18.26
N PHE A 386 1.24 21.00 -17.19
CA PHE A 386 0.73 19.98 -16.30
C PHE A 386 -0.30 19.05 -16.99
N GLN A 387 -1.09 19.62 -17.94
CA GLN A 387 -2.01 18.82 -18.74
C GLN A 387 -1.30 17.77 -19.59
N VAL A 388 -0.22 18.15 -20.26
CA VAL A 388 0.59 17.23 -21.06
C VAL A 388 1.24 16.17 -20.15
N ALA A 389 1.75 16.56 -18.99
CA ALA A 389 2.35 15.63 -18.04
C ALA A 389 1.34 14.57 -17.53
N ILE A 390 0.10 14.98 -17.21
CA ILE A 390 -0.96 14.03 -16.84
C ILE A 390 -1.38 13.17 -18.03
N ALA A 391 -1.56 13.76 -19.22
CA ALA A 391 -1.97 13.00 -20.40
C ALA A 391 -0.97 11.89 -20.74
N LEU A 392 0.34 12.12 -20.57
CA LEU A 392 1.38 11.14 -20.80
C LEU A 392 1.30 9.93 -19.85
N LEU A 393 0.64 10.06 -18.69
CA LEU A 393 0.37 8.90 -17.83
C LEU A 393 -0.49 7.84 -18.53
N ALA A 394 -1.30 8.20 -19.52
CA ALA A 394 -2.06 7.22 -20.30
C ALA A 394 -1.14 6.18 -20.96
N SER A 395 0.04 6.59 -21.43
CA SER A 395 1.01 5.68 -22.06
C SER A 395 1.51 4.62 -21.09
N ILE A 396 1.79 4.98 -19.83
CA ILE A 396 2.23 4.00 -18.83
C ILE A 396 1.13 3.01 -18.47
N TYR A 397 -0.14 3.42 -18.44
CA TYR A 397 -1.26 2.50 -18.24
C TYR A 397 -1.47 1.55 -19.42
N VAL A 398 -1.20 1.99 -20.66
CA VAL A 398 -1.19 1.08 -21.82
C VAL A 398 -0.05 0.06 -21.71
N ILE A 399 1.15 0.48 -21.31
CA ILE A 399 2.26 -0.44 -21.03
C ILE A 399 1.87 -1.45 -19.95
N ASP A 400 1.19 -0.99 -18.90
CA ASP A 400 0.70 -1.84 -17.82
C ASP A 400 -0.33 -2.87 -18.29
N MET A 401 -1.26 -2.47 -19.18
CA MET A 401 -2.21 -3.39 -19.82
C MET A 401 -1.49 -4.49 -20.60
N VAL A 402 -0.48 -4.12 -21.39
CA VAL A 402 0.32 -5.08 -22.15
C VAL A 402 1.06 -6.03 -21.22
N ALA A 403 1.69 -5.51 -20.16
CA ALA A 403 2.37 -6.33 -19.16
C ALA A 403 1.40 -7.27 -18.44
N THR A 404 0.23 -6.79 -18.04
CA THR A 404 -0.83 -7.61 -17.42
C THR A 404 -1.28 -8.71 -18.36
N ALA A 405 -1.55 -8.39 -19.62
CA ALA A 405 -2.01 -9.36 -20.61
C ALA A 405 -0.98 -10.46 -20.90
N ALA A 406 0.32 -10.09 -20.95
CA ALA A 406 1.40 -11.00 -21.35
C ALA A 406 2.00 -11.79 -20.18
N LEU A 407 2.09 -11.20 -18.98
CA LEU A 407 2.91 -11.71 -17.88
C LEU A 407 2.07 -12.23 -16.69
N VAL A 408 0.85 -11.72 -16.50
CA VAL A 408 0.01 -12.09 -15.35
C VAL A 408 -1.00 -13.15 -15.77
N PRO A 409 -1.00 -14.35 -15.14
CA PRO A 409 -2.00 -15.36 -15.36
C PRO A 409 -3.31 -15.04 -14.64
N GLU A 410 -4.44 -15.63 -15.08
CA GLU A 410 -5.65 -15.63 -14.28
C GLU A 410 -5.52 -16.66 -13.15
N LEU A 411 -5.75 -16.22 -11.90
CA LEU A 411 -5.54 -17.03 -10.71
C LEU A 411 -6.80 -17.18 -9.84
N ARG A 412 -7.97 -16.75 -10.34
CA ARG A 412 -9.22 -16.78 -9.59
C ARG A 412 -9.49 -18.16 -8.98
N GLY A 413 -9.73 -18.18 -7.67
CA GLY A 413 -10.13 -19.39 -6.96
C GLY A 413 -9.03 -20.42 -6.72
N LYS A 414 -7.78 -20.10 -7.05
CA LYS A 414 -6.66 -21.00 -6.76
C LYS A 414 -6.52 -21.23 -5.25
N ALA A 415 -6.44 -22.51 -4.86
CA ALA A 415 -6.21 -22.88 -3.46
C ALA A 415 -4.85 -22.34 -2.99
N LEU A 416 -4.75 -21.94 -1.72
CA LEU A 416 -3.47 -21.61 -1.09
C LEU A 416 -2.75 -22.89 -0.69
N ASN A 417 -1.57 -23.08 -1.23
CA ASN A 417 -0.65 -24.17 -0.86
C ASN A 417 0.36 -23.69 0.17
#